data_97796a04221291c2f937918fe8bad4fb
#
_entry.id   97796a04221291c2f937918fe8bad4fb
#
_cell.length_a   1.000
_cell.length_b   1.000
_cell.length_c   1.000
_cell.angle_alpha   90.00
_cell.angle_beta   90.00
_cell.angle_gamma   90.00
#
_symmetry.space_group_name_H-M   'P 1'
#
loop_
_entity.id
_entity.type
_entity.pdbx_description
1 polymer ?
#
loop_
_entity_poly.entity_id
_entity_poly.type
_entity_poly.pdbx_seq_one_letter_code
_entity_poly.pdbx_strand_id
1 'polypeptide(L)'
;MSRVRSWRHLIPPLLSAALLMAGTGAAAQAAYPASVDVNRTGFNPPCDGDANGIVPKMQAAAKAAYNRLGHVAEDYTGAQFTRAATLKRTPNDWGYYVHSHGDFYLNGDGHRYTGFREDSGDCVQAVVFSKDIKAKRLGRASNLVFLSTCHGADANTSMPGAFAIEKTKSTGTTSQGSEFYVGYIGVQWDSDEWIFEQRYWNALASGKSVGSAFDIAMLGAFNHPGFDADWWGTYVWSGLAGPWTVCKMCS
;
A
#
# COMPACT_ATOMS: atom_id res chain seq x y z
N MET A 1 8.13 -37.71 83.00
CA MET A 1 7.54 -36.37 83.18
C MET A 1 8.27 -35.39 82.27
N SER A 2 7.72 -35.14 81.14
CA SER A 2 8.39 -34.27 80.08
C SER A 2 7.45 -33.12 79.84
N ARG A 3 7.96 -31.87 80.01
CA ARG A 3 7.21 -30.63 79.79
C ARG A 3 7.33 -30.25 78.37
N VAL A 4 6.22 -30.19 77.65
CA VAL A 4 6.11 -29.61 76.29
C VAL A 4 5.98 -28.13 76.46
N ARG A 5 6.96 -27.35 75.91
CA ARG A 5 6.90 -25.89 75.77
C ARG A 5 6.20 -25.56 74.46
N SER A 6 5.03 -24.89 74.53
CA SER A 6 4.35 -24.31 73.39
C SER A 6 5.03 -23.00 72.94
N TRP A 7 5.48 -22.98 71.71
CA TRP A 7 5.96 -21.74 71.04
C TRP A 7 4.79 -21.10 70.31
N ARG A 8 4.36 -19.94 70.78
CA ARG A 8 3.43 -19.11 70.08
C ARG A 8 4.25 -18.28 69.08
N HIS A 9 4.12 -18.57 67.79
CA HIS A 9 4.67 -17.72 66.73
C HIS A 9 3.75 -16.49 66.54
N LEU A 10 4.29 -15.32 66.82
CA LEU A 10 3.75 -14.01 66.47
C LEU A 10 3.97 -13.83 64.98
N ILE A 11 2.90 -13.80 64.21
CA ILE A 11 2.91 -13.45 62.80
C ILE A 11 2.83 -11.94 62.74
N PRO A 12 3.80 -11.22 62.11
CA PRO A 12 3.68 -9.80 61.90
C PRO A 12 2.66 -9.49 60.78
N PRO A 13 1.94 -8.38 60.85
CA PRO A 13 0.99 -8.01 59.83
C PRO A 13 1.71 -7.66 58.56
N LEU A 14 1.43 -8.39 57.46
CA LEU A 14 1.83 -8.07 56.13
C LEU A 14 1.17 -6.75 55.70
N LEU A 15 1.93 -5.69 55.67
CA LEU A 15 1.54 -4.46 54.98
C LEU A 15 1.37 -4.77 53.47
N SER A 16 0.12 -4.83 53.06
CA SER A 16 -0.22 -4.86 51.61
C SER A 16 0.12 -3.51 51.00
N ALA A 17 1.31 -3.41 50.42
CA ALA A 17 1.66 -2.33 49.53
C ALA A 17 0.84 -2.47 48.25
N ALA A 18 -0.25 -1.74 48.11
CA ALA A 18 -0.96 -1.57 46.87
C ALA A 18 -0.04 -0.83 45.90
N LEU A 19 0.55 -1.60 44.97
CA LEU A 19 1.28 -1.07 43.83
C LEU A 19 0.22 -0.39 42.93
N LEU A 20 0.10 0.91 43.03
CA LEU A 20 -0.56 1.71 42.01
C LEU A 20 0.29 1.57 40.71
N MET A 21 -0.11 0.65 39.85
CA MET A 21 0.31 0.63 38.47
C MET A 21 -0.22 1.93 37.85
N ALA A 22 0.60 2.98 37.88
CA ALA A 22 0.42 4.11 37.01
C ALA A 22 0.53 3.55 35.60
N GLY A 23 -0.62 3.28 34.98
CA GLY A 23 -0.69 2.97 33.58
C GLY A 23 -0.08 4.15 32.85
N THR A 24 1.18 4.01 32.42
CA THR A 24 1.73 4.87 31.39
C THR A 24 0.86 4.62 30.17
N GLY A 25 -0.14 5.49 29.99
CA GLY A 25 -0.91 5.52 28.75
C GLY A 25 0.12 5.66 27.65
N ALA A 26 0.35 4.58 26.90
CA ALA A 26 1.12 4.67 25.69
C ALA A 26 0.48 5.81 24.88
N ALA A 27 1.22 6.90 24.69
CA ALA A 27 0.77 7.98 23.84
C ALA A 27 0.36 7.31 22.53
N ALA A 28 -0.91 7.44 22.16
CA ALA A 28 -1.43 6.89 20.92
C ALA A 28 -0.52 7.45 19.83
N GLN A 29 0.29 6.58 19.25
CA GLN A 29 1.17 6.95 18.16
C GLN A 29 0.27 7.48 17.07
N ALA A 30 0.49 8.70 16.61
CA ALA A 30 -0.34 9.30 15.58
C ALA A 30 -0.39 8.35 14.40
N ALA A 31 -1.58 7.84 14.11
CA ALA A 31 -1.75 6.90 13.03
C ALA A 31 -1.45 7.61 11.70
N TYR A 32 -0.67 6.99 10.85
CA TYR A 32 -0.30 7.55 9.57
C TYR A 32 -1.45 7.39 8.56
N PRO A 33 -1.87 8.45 7.86
CA PRO A 33 -2.94 8.35 6.87
C PRO A 33 -2.52 7.53 5.66
N ALA A 34 -3.50 6.82 5.08
CA ALA A 34 -3.35 6.15 3.80
C ALA A 34 -4.60 6.39 2.94
N SER A 35 -4.39 6.63 1.65
CA SER A 35 -5.47 6.74 0.67
C SER A 35 -5.59 5.46 -0.15
N VAL A 36 -6.85 5.04 -0.36
CA VAL A 36 -7.22 3.92 -1.23
C VAL A 36 -8.13 4.49 -2.32
N ASP A 37 -7.51 4.92 -3.41
CA ASP A 37 -8.16 5.58 -4.54
C ASP A 37 -8.55 4.54 -5.60
N VAL A 38 -9.82 4.51 -5.99
CA VAL A 38 -10.32 3.52 -6.95
C VAL A 38 -11.22 4.18 -7.99
N ASN A 39 -10.83 4.02 -9.26
CA ASN A 39 -11.61 4.48 -10.40
C ASN A 39 -12.71 3.48 -10.73
N ARG A 40 -13.89 3.66 -10.15
CA ARG A 40 -15.02 2.78 -10.41
C ARG A 40 -15.70 3.06 -11.73
N THR A 41 -15.76 4.31 -12.14
CA THR A 41 -16.44 4.70 -13.38
C THR A 41 -15.69 4.18 -14.60
N GLY A 42 -14.36 4.29 -14.62
CA GLY A 42 -13.56 3.85 -15.76
C GLY A 42 -13.65 2.35 -16.05
N PHE A 43 -13.93 1.52 -15.04
CA PHE A 43 -14.01 0.06 -15.14
C PHE A 43 -15.44 -0.49 -15.20
N ASN A 44 -16.45 0.36 -15.31
CA ASN A 44 -17.83 -0.06 -15.41
C ASN A 44 -18.48 0.45 -16.72
N PRO A 45 -19.45 -0.26 -17.26
CA PRO A 45 -20.21 0.25 -18.40
C PRO A 45 -20.81 1.63 -18.14
N PRO A 46 -20.80 2.56 -19.11
CA PRO A 46 -20.44 2.35 -20.51
C PRO A 46 -18.95 2.61 -20.83
N CYS A 47 -18.08 2.87 -19.86
CA CYS A 47 -16.72 3.31 -20.13
C CYS A 47 -15.78 2.15 -20.47
N ASP A 48 -15.86 1.07 -19.70
CA ASP A 48 -15.15 -0.18 -19.97
C ASP A 48 -16.02 -1.35 -19.52
N GLY A 49 -15.70 -2.52 -19.99
CA GLY A 49 -16.68 -3.57 -20.00
C GLY A 49 -16.76 -4.45 -18.79
N ASP A 50 -16.05 -4.28 -17.70
CA ASP A 50 -16.34 -5.16 -16.60
C ASP A 50 -15.21 -5.47 -15.61
N ALA A 51 -15.20 -4.75 -14.57
CA ALA A 51 -14.47 -5.21 -13.40
C ALA A 51 -15.24 -6.25 -12.56
N ASN A 52 -16.41 -6.74 -13.00
CA ASN A 52 -17.19 -7.85 -12.40
C ASN A 52 -17.24 -7.84 -10.87
N GLY A 53 -17.29 -6.69 -10.25
CA GLY A 53 -17.20 -6.55 -8.81
C GLY A 53 -15.79 -6.86 -8.24
N ILE A 54 -14.76 -6.95 -9.09
CA ILE A 54 -13.36 -7.13 -8.66
C ILE A 54 -12.84 -5.86 -7.98
N VAL A 55 -13.05 -4.72 -8.60
CA VAL A 55 -12.55 -3.42 -8.13
C VAL A 55 -12.93 -3.10 -6.68
N PRO A 56 -14.18 -3.28 -6.23
CA PRO A 56 -14.51 -3.13 -4.81
C PRO A 56 -13.81 -4.11 -3.88
N LYS A 57 -13.48 -5.31 -4.36
CA LYS A 57 -12.75 -6.31 -3.56
C LYS A 57 -11.28 -5.92 -3.41
N MET A 58 -10.63 -5.43 -4.47
CA MET A 58 -9.29 -4.87 -4.43
C MET A 58 -9.21 -3.71 -3.43
N GLN A 59 -10.14 -2.77 -3.53
CA GLN A 59 -10.26 -1.63 -2.61
C GLN A 59 -10.34 -2.09 -1.15
N ALA A 60 -11.25 -3.01 -0.85
CA ALA A 60 -11.45 -3.52 0.50
C ALA A 60 -10.22 -4.25 1.04
N ALA A 61 -9.54 -5.04 0.19
CA ALA A 61 -8.35 -5.78 0.58
C ALA A 61 -7.17 -4.84 0.88
N ALA A 62 -6.92 -3.86 0.03
CA ALA A 62 -5.89 -2.84 0.25
C ALA A 62 -6.14 -2.05 1.54
N LYS A 63 -7.37 -1.56 1.73
CA LYS A 63 -7.76 -0.84 2.94
C LYS A 63 -7.53 -1.66 4.22
N ALA A 64 -7.97 -2.91 4.21
CA ALA A 64 -7.80 -3.80 5.35
C ALA A 64 -6.31 -4.01 5.69
N ALA A 65 -5.46 -4.18 4.67
CA ALA A 65 -4.03 -4.35 4.85
C ALA A 65 -3.37 -3.08 5.40
N TYR A 66 -3.67 -1.90 4.86
CA TYR A 66 -3.14 -0.64 5.39
C TYR A 66 -3.54 -0.41 6.85
N ASN A 67 -4.81 -0.66 7.20
CA ASN A 67 -5.26 -0.57 8.60
C ASN A 67 -4.49 -1.55 9.50
N ARG A 68 -4.20 -2.75 9.01
CA ARG A 68 -3.42 -3.75 9.76
C ARG A 68 -1.95 -3.33 9.93
N LEU A 69 -1.40 -2.59 8.98
CA LEU A 69 -0.05 -2.01 9.04
C LEU A 69 0.04 -0.78 9.96
N GLY A 70 -1.06 -0.36 10.57
CA GLY A 70 -1.11 0.77 11.50
C GLY A 70 -1.41 2.11 10.82
N HIS A 71 -1.83 2.10 9.55
CA HIS A 71 -2.35 3.29 8.88
C HIS A 71 -3.83 3.52 9.21
N VAL A 72 -4.29 4.75 9.05
CA VAL A 72 -5.72 5.07 8.96
C VAL A 72 -6.05 5.18 7.49
N ALA A 73 -6.58 4.09 6.93
CA ALA A 73 -6.87 4.01 5.50
C ALA A 73 -8.31 4.46 5.21
N GLU A 74 -8.45 5.36 4.26
CA GLU A 74 -9.73 5.87 3.78
C GLU A 74 -9.93 5.57 2.30
N ASP A 75 -11.18 5.26 1.91
CA ASP A 75 -11.57 4.98 0.54
C ASP A 75 -11.99 6.26 -0.18
N TYR A 76 -11.59 6.38 -1.45
CA TYR A 76 -11.95 7.49 -2.30
C TYR A 76 -12.38 6.98 -3.68
N THR A 77 -13.55 7.41 -4.12
CA THR A 77 -14.13 7.09 -5.43
C THR A 77 -14.93 8.29 -5.93
N GLY A 78 -15.29 8.33 -7.19
CA GLY A 78 -16.11 9.40 -7.76
C GLY A 78 -15.55 10.79 -7.46
N ALA A 79 -16.39 11.69 -7.02
CA ALA A 79 -16.01 13.07 -6.72
C ALA A 79 -14.92 13.23 -5.65
N GLN A 80 -14.63 12.17 -4.88
CA GLN A 80 -13.56 12.15 -3.89
C GLN A 80 -12.22 11.69 -4.48
N PHE A 81 -12.24 11.00 -5.61
CA PHE A 81 -11.05 10.61 -6.37
C PHE A 81 -10.92 11.48 -7.62
N THR A 82 -10.80 12.76 -7.46
CA THR A 82 -10.43 13.71 -8.52
C THR A 82 -8.95 14.06 -8.43
N ARG A 83 -8.34 14.48 -9.55
CA ARG A 83 -6.95 14.96 -9.57
C ARG A 83 -6.68 16.00 -8.47
N ALA A 84 -7.57 16.98 -8.31
CA ALA A 84 -7.42 18.01 -7.30
C ALA A 84 -7.45 17.44 -5.88
N ALA A 85 -8.39 16.52 -5.60
CA ALA A 85 -8.53 15.88 -4.29
C ALA A 85 -7.31 14.99 -3.98
N THR A 86 -6.86 14.17 -4.94
CA THR A 86 -5.67 13.33 -4.82
C THR A 86 -4.43 14.17 -4.53
N LEU A 87 -4.19 15.23 -5.30
CA LEU A 87 -3.03 16.12 -5.08
C LEU A 87 -3.09 16.90 -3.77
N LYS A 88 -4.26 17.04 -3.16
CA LYS A 88 -4.43 17.62 -1.81
C LYS A 88 -4.07 16.63 -0.72
N ARG A 89 -4.39 15.34 -0.89
CA ARG A 89 -4.15 14.28 0.12
C ARG A 89 -2.74 13.74 0.10
N THR A 90 -2.22 13.39 -1.07
CA THR A 90 -0.94 12.68 -1.23
C THR A 90 0.25 13.27 -0.46
N PRO A 91 0.37 14.60 -0.21
CA PRO A 91 1.46 15.12 0.62
C PRO A 91 1.48 14.59 2.05
N ASN A 92 0.33 14.16 2.57
CA ASN A 92 0.19 13.67 3.94
C ASN A 92 0.11 12.14 4.03
N ASP A 93 -0.08 11.46 2.92
CA ASP A 93 -0.27 10.02 2.89
C ASP A 93 1.07 9.28 3.05
N TRP A 94 1.10 8.35 3.99
CA TRP A 94 2.18 7.40 4.20
C TRP A 94 1.96 6.09 3.44
N GLY A 95 0.70 5.70 3.27
CA GLY A 95 0.26 4.62 2.41
C GLY A 95 -0.54 5.17 1.23
N TYR A 96 -0.35 4.62 0.05
CA TYR A 96 -1.12 5.01 -1.12
C TYR A 96 -1.39 3.80 -2.01
N TYR A 97 -2.65 3.53 -2.25
CA TYR A 97 -3.12 2.56 -3.23
C TYR A 97 -3.94 3.27 -4.28
N VAL A 98 -3.74 2.94 -5.53
CA VAL A 98 -4.65 3.34 -6.60
C VAL A 98 -4.90 2.18 -7.54
N HIS A 99 -6.17 1.94 -7.87
CA HIS A 99 -6.58 1.08 -8.96
C HIS A 99 -7.29 1.92 -10.02
N SER A 100 -6.68 2.04 -11.19
CA SER A 100 -7.16 2.87 -12.29
C SER A 100 -6.46 2.55 -13.60
N HIS A 101 -6.99 3.05 -14.71
CA HIS A 101 -6.24 3.08 -15.97
C HIS A 101 -4.97 3.89 -15.84
N GLY A 102 -3.86 3.34 -16.30
CA GLY A 102 -2.55 3.98 -16.29
C GLY A 102 -1.85 3.94 -17.65
N ASP A 103 -1.01 4.92 -17.91
CA ASP A 103 -0.18 5.00 -19.13
C ASP A 103 0.87 6.12 -18.99
N PHE A 104 1.70 6.29 -20.03
CA PHE A 104 2.52 7.47 -20.28
C PHE A 104 1.71 8.50 -21.07
N TYR A 105 0.97 9.32 -20.37
CA TYR A 105 0.10 10.32 -20.98
C TYR A 105 0.88 11.57 -21.41
N LEU A 106 0.50 12.12 -22.58
CA LEU A 106 1.00 13.42 -23.03
C LEU A 106 0.39 14.53 -22.16
N ASN A 107 1.26 15.37 -21.59
CA ASN A 107 0.82 16.53 -20.83
C ASN A 107 0.84 17.79 -21.69
N GLY A 108 0.17 18.86 -21.24
CA GLY A 108 0.11 20.13 -21.95
C GLY A 108 1.43 20.85 -22.17
N ASP A 109 2.52 20.42 -21.51
CA ASP A 109 3.89 20.90 -21.74
C ASP A 109 4.62 20.17 -22.88
N GLY A 110 3.95 19.25 -23.58
CA GLY A 110 4.50 18.47 -24.69
C GLY A 110 5.32 17.24 -24.26
N HIS A 111 5.42 16.97 -22.97
CA HIS A 111 6.14 15.80 -22.45
C HIS A 111 5.19 14.70 -22.03
N ARG A 112 5.66 13.46 -22.06
CA ARG A 112 4.94 12.30 -21.51
C ARG A 112 5.41 12.00 -20.10
N TYR A 113 4.42 11.75 -19.23
CA TYR A 113 4.65 11.37 -17.82
C TYR A 113 3.80 10.16 -17.49
N THR A 114 4.31 9.29 -16.65
CA THR A 114 3.49 8.25 -16.03
C THR A 114 2.35 8.91 -15.26
N GLY A 115 1.15 8.39 -15.44
CA GLY A 115 -0.04 8.91 -14.78
C GLY A 115 -1.12 7.84 -14.70
N PHE A 116 -2.17 8.16 -13.95
CA PHE A 116 -3.39 7.35 -13.85
C PHE A 116 -4.63 8.24 -13.95
N ARG A 117 -5.74 7.65 -14.36
CA ARG A 117 -7.02 8.36 -14.50
C ARG A 117 -7.68 8.57 -13.13
N GLU A 118 -8.30 9.73 -12.94
CA GLU A 118 -9.19 9.98 -11.80
C GLU A 118 -10.55 9.29 -11.99
N ASP A 119 -11.42 9.30 -10.97
CA ASP A 119 -12.79 8.78 -11.04
C ASP A 119 -13.81 9.94 -11.07
N SER A 120 -13.79 10.73 -12.14
CA SER A 120 -14.65 11.92 -12.28
C SER A 120 -16.10 11.62 -12.67
N GLY A 121 -16.47 10.36 -12.81
CA GLY A 121 -17.84 9.98 -13.26
C GLY A 121 -18.07 10.06 -14.76
N ASP A 122 -17.02 10.32 -15.54
CA ASP A 122 -17.01 10.38 -17.01
C ASP A 122 -16.01 9.34 -17.55
N CYS A 123 -16.20 8.90 -18.79
CA CYS A 123 -15.26 8.01 -19.46
C CYS A 123 -13.99 8.74 -19.90
N VAL A 124 -14.06 10.03 -20.17
CA VAL A 124 -12.89 10.88 -20.46
C VAL A 124 -12.44 11.57 -19.19
N GLN A 125 -11.59 10.89 -18.44
CA GLN A 125 -11.16 11.31 -17.12
C GLN A 125 -9.84 12.07 -17.16
N ALA A 126 -9.66 13.03 -16.27
CA ALA A 126 -8.40 13.73 -16.13
C ALA A 126 -7.29 12.79 -15.59
N VAL A 127 -6.05 13.15 -15.88
CA VAL A 127 -4.88 12.36 -15.48
C VAL A 127 -4.19 12.99 -14.27
N VAL A 128 -3.91 12.17 -13.29
CA VAL A 128 -3.02 12.51 -12.18
C VAL A 128 -1.59 12.13 -12.59
N PHE A 129 -0.77 13.11 -12.86
CA PHE A 129 0.60 12.89 -13.33
C PHE A 129 1.59 12.73 -12.19
N SER A 130 2.60 11.90 -12.39
CA SER A 130 3.72 11.73 -11.45
C SER A 130 4.42 13.05 -11.10
N LYS A 131 4.60 13.95 -12.08
CA LYS A 131 5.19 15.28 -11.85
C LYS A 131 4.38 16.14 -10.87
N ASP A 132 3.04 16.04 -10.93
CA ASP A 132 2.15 16.81 -10.06
C ASP A 132 2.21 16.31 -8.62
N ILE A 133 2.23 14.99 -8.44
CA ILE A 133 2.42 14.35 -7.14
C ILE A 133 3.77 14.77 -6.56
N LYS A 134 4.85 14.66 -7.34
CA LYS A 134 6.20 15.08 -6.94
C LYS A 134 6.24 16.53 -6.45
N ALA A 135 5.63 17.43 -7.22
CA ALA A 135 5.58 18.85 -6.89
C ALA A 135 4.82 19.14 -5.58
N LYS A 136 3.81 18.34 -5.24
CA LYS A 136 3.03 18.49 -4.00
C LYS A 136 3.70 17.85 -2.79
N ARG A 137 4.38 16.72 -2.96
CA ARG A 137 5.00 15.98 -1.85
C ARG A 137 6.31 16.58 -1.36
N LEU A 138 6.98 17.40 -2.16
CA LEU A 138 8.23 18.07 -1.79
C LEU A 138 9.31 17.13 -1.21
N GLY A 139 9.42 15.92 -1.77
CA GLY A 139 10.39 14.92 -1.32
C GLY A 139 10.01 14.10 -0.08
N ARG A 140 8.77 14.22 0.41
CA ARG A 140 8.28 13.39 1.51
C ARG A 140 8.02 11.96 1.04
N ALA A 141 8.71 11.01 1.62
CA ALA A 141 8.56 9.59 1.28
C ALA A 141 7.25 8.99 1.79
N SER A 142 6.71 8.02 1.05
CA SER A 142 5.65 7.12 1.51
C SER A 142 6.25 5.80 1.99
N ASN A 143 5.58 5.14 2.95
CA ASN A 143 6.03 3.84 3.44
C ASN A 143 5.70 2.72 2.45
N LEU A 144 4.49 2.74 1.91
CA LEU A 144 4.04 1.76 0.94
C LEU A 144 3.13 2.43 -0.09
N VAL A 145 3.53 2.33 -1.35
CA VAL A 145 2.73 2.74 -2.50
C VAL A 145 2.49 1.52 -3.38
N PHE A 146 1.24 1.30 -3.75
CA PHE A 146 0.87 0.29 -4.73
C PHE A 146 0.06 0.94 -5.85
N LEU A 147 0.61 0.97 -7.05
CA LEU A 147 -0.08 1.38 -8.26
C LEU A 147 -0.58 0.16 -9.02
N SER A 148 -1.84 -0.17 -8.81
CA SER A 148 -2.63 -1.13 -9.58
C SER A 148 -3.11 -0.44 -10.86
N THR A 149 -2.17 -0.21 -11.77
CA THR A 149 -2.39 0.50 -13.04
C THR A 149 -1.45 -0.05 -14.10
N CYS A 150 -1.90 -0.10 -15.35
CA CYS A 150 -1.00 -0.36 -16.47
C CYS A 150 0.19 0.61 -16.43
N HIS A 151 1.37 0.15 -16.85
CA HIS A 151 2.60 0.95 -16.96
C HIS A 151 3.07 1.63 -15.65
N GLY A 152 2.48 1.31 -14.52
CA GLY A 152 2.82 1.88 -13.22
C GLY A 152 4.28 1.62 -12.80
N ALA A 153 4.84 0.50 -13.24
CA ALA A 153 6.18 0.05 -12.87
C ALA A 153 7.14 -0.16 -14.06
N ASP A 154 6.84 0.36 -15.22
CA ASP A 154 7.75 0.28 -16.37
C ASP A 154 9.12 0.88 -16.05
N ALA A 155 10.17 0.44 -16.75
CA ALA A 155 11.55 0.84 -16.48
C ALA A 155 11.78 2.37 -16.48
N ASN A 156 11.00 3.09 -17.28
CA ASN A 156 11.05 4.54 -17.41
C ASN A 156 10.00 5.28 -16.55
N THR A 157 9.23 4.57 -15.72
CA THR A 157 8.24 5.23 -14.85
C THR A 157 8.90 6.20 -13.88
N SER A 158 8.26 7.34 -13.69
CA SER A 158 8.65 8.37 -12.72
C SER A 158 7.82 8.31 -11.41
N MET A 159 6.90 7.35 -11.28
CA MET A 159 6.00 7.24 -10.12
C MET A 159 6.71 6.96 -8.81
N PRO A 160 7.68 6.02 -8.69
CA PRO A 160 8.38 5.84 -7.42
C PRO A 160 9.00 7.13 -6.89
N GLY A 161 9.68 7.87 -7.77
CA GLY A 161 10.27 9.17 -7.43
C GLY A 161 9.23 10.26 -7.11
N ALA A 162 8.00 10.15 -7.62
CA ALA A 162 6.92 11.05 -7.26
C ALA A 162 6.49 10.91 -5.80
N PHE A 163 6.59 9.68 -5.27
CA PHE A 163 6.35 9.37 -3.86
C PHE A 163 7.63 9.40 -3.01
N ALA A 164 8.72 9.96 -3.56
CA ALA A 164 10.04 10.03 -2.97
C ALA A 164 10.65 8.67 -2.61
N ILE A 165 10.19 7.59 -3.24
CA ILE A 165 10.75 6.25 -3.15
C ILE A 165 11.85 6.15 -4.19
N GLU A 166 13.10 6.10 -3.77
CA GLU A 166 14.23 6.11 -4.69
C GLU A 166 14.60 4.69 -5.15
N LYS A 167 14.73 4.52 -6.47
CA LYS A 167 15.07 3.23 -7.10
C LYS A 167 16.44 2.67 -6.70
N THR A 168 17.33 3.45 -6.11
CA THR A 168 18.76 3.12 -5.98
C THR A 168 19.38 3.37 -4.62
N LYS A 169 18.67 3.91 -3.64
CA LYS A 169 19.27 4.13 -2.32
C LYS A 169 19.26 2.86 -1.48
N SER A 170 20.42 2.22 -1.42
CA SER A 170 20.72 1.11 -0.51
C SER A 170 20.97 1.57 0.95
N THR A 171 20.85 2.85 1.23
CA THR A 171 21.22 3.43 2.54
C THR A 171 19.98 3.93 3.27
N GLY A 172 18.93 3.12 3.27
CA GLY A 172 17.65 3.46 3.83
C GLY A 172 17.57 3.46 5.34
N THR A 173 18.26 4.32 5.99
CA THR A 173 17.77 4.86 7.25
C THR A 173 17.06 6.16 6.92
N THR A 174 15.88 6.08 6.32
CA THR A 174 15.01 7.22 6.42
C THR A 174 14.52 7.25 7.87
N SER A 175 14.48 8.43 8.46
CA SER A 175 13.83 8.68 9.75
C SER A 175 12.33 8.28 9.78
N GLN A 176 11.84 7.65 8.73
CA GLN A 176 10.44 7.39 8.44
C GLN A 176 10.13 5.90 8.20
N GLY A 177 11.11 5.01 8.32
CA GLY A 177 10.92 3.57 8.11
C GLY A 177 11.16 3.09 6.68
N SER A 178 10.78 1.86 6.40
CA SER A 178 10.95 1.23 5.08
C SER A 178 10.02 1.84 4.05
N GLU A 179 10.51 2.00 2.84
CA GLU A 179 9.82 2.58 1.70
C GLU A 179 9.67 1.53 0.62
N PHE A 180 8.44 1.27 0.19
CA PHE A 180 8.14 0.29 -0.83
C PHE A 180 7.22 0.87 -1.90
N TYR A 181 7.52 0.54 -3.14
CA TYR A 181 6.66 0.82 -4.28
C TYR A 181 6.40 -0.48 -5.04
N VAL A 182 5.15 -0.76 -5.30
CA VAL A 182 4.70 -1.90 -6.11
C VAL A 182 3.88 -1.36 -7.27
N GLY A 183 4.01 -1.96 -8.43
CA GLY A 183 3.23 -1.60 -9.60
C GLY A 183 3.36 -2.63 -10.70
N TYR A 184 2.62 -2.44 -11.77
CA TYR A 184 2.58 -3.34 -12.92
C TYR A 184 3.39 -2.82 -14.10
N ILE A 185 3.94 -3.74 -14.89
CA ILE A 185 4.70 -3.47 -16.09
C ILE A 185 3.81 -3.76 -17.29
N GLY A 186 3.76 -2.80 -18.24
CA GLY A 186 2.93 -2.94 -19.42
C GLY A 186 1.43 -2.91 -19.12
N VAL A 187 0.65 -3.51 -20.01
CA VAL A 187 -0.79 -3.64 -19.88
C VAL A 187 -1.12 -4.85 -19.03
N GLN A 188 -2.02 -4.70 -18.08
CA GLN A 188 -2.48 -5.78 -17.20
C GLN A 188 -4.00 -5.90 -17.24
N TRP A 189 -4.50 -7.09 -16.90
CA TRP A 189 -5.93 -7.39 -16.83
C TRP A 189 -6.40 -7.45 -15.38
N ASP A 190 -7.52 -6.84 -15.05
CA ASP A 190 -8.07 -6.79 -13.68
C ASP A 190 -8.22 -8.17 -13.05
N SER A 191 -8.53 -9.21 -13.86
CA SER A 191 -8.62 -10.59 -13.38
C SER A 191 -7.30 -11.11 -12.84
N ASP A 192 -6.19 -10.85 -13.55
CA ASP A 192 -4.85 -11.27 -13.15
C ASP A 192 -4.32 -10.42 -12.00
N GLU A 193 -4.58 -9.11 -12.05
CA GLU A 193 -4.30 -8.21 -10.93
C GLU A 193 -4.97 -8.71 -9.65
N TRP A 194 -6.27 -9.09 -9.71
CA TRP A 194 -6.98 -9.60 -8.55
C TRP A 194 -6.40 -10.93 -8.05
N ILE A 195 -6.02 -11.84 -8.96
CA ILE A 195 -5.38 -13.11 -8.58
C ILE A 195 -4.10 -12.87 -7.78
N PHE A 196 -3.31 -11.86 -8.15
CA PHE A 196 -2.11 -11.45 -7.42
C PHE A 196 -2.46 -10.67 -6.15
N GLU A 197 -3.24 -9.60 -6.25
CA GLU A 197 -3.48 -8.64 -5.18
C GLU A 197 -4.18 -9.25 -3.97
N GLN A 198 -5.18 -10.11 -4.16
CA GLN A 198 -5.83 -10.75 -3.02
C GLN A 198 -4.83 -11.53 -2.14
N ARG A 199 -3.82 -12.15 -2.73
CA ARG A 199 -2.78 -12.89 -2.00
C ARG A 199 -1.79 -11.94 -1.35
N TYR A 200 -1.41 -10.90 -2.06
CA TYR A 200 -0.49 -9.88 -1.58
C TYR A 200 -1.07 -9.16 -0.34
N TRP A 201 -2.28 -8.63 -0.46
CA TRP A 201 -2.94 -7.93 0.63
C TRP A 201 -3.25 -8.83 1.82
N ASN A 202 -3.68 -10.07 1.59
CA ASN A 202 -3.91 -11.03 2.65
C ASN A 202 -2.61 -11.39 3.40
N ALA A 203 -1.51 -11.54 2.70
CA ALA A 203 -0.21 -11.80 3.31
C ALA A 203 0.25 -10.60 4.16
N LEU A 204 0.14 -9.38 3.66
CA LEU A 204 0.43 -8.16 4.42
C LEU A 204 -0.47 -8.05 5.66
N ALA A 205 -1.77 -8.24 5.52
CA ALA A 205 -2.72 -8.20 6.63
C ALA A 205 -2.44 -9.29 7.68
N SER A 206 -1.81 -10.38 7.30
CA SER A 206 -1.35 -11.43 8.23
C SER A 206 0.02 -11.14 8.88
N GLY A 207 0.60 -9.97 8.62
CA GLY A 207 1.85 -9.53 9.23
C GLY A 207 3.12 -9.97 8.49
N LYS A 208 3.01 -10.38 7.23
CA LYS A 208 4.19 -10.63 6.39
C LYS A 208 4.85 -9.31 5.98
N SER A 209 6.17 -9.34 5.78
CA SER A 209 6.88 -8.21 5.18
C SER A 209 6.41 -7.99 3.73
N VAL A 210 6.61 -6.79 3.18
CA VAL A 210 6.27 -6.45 1.79
C VAL A 210 6.91 -7.44 0.81
N GLY A 211 8.20 -7.76 0.97
CA GLY A 211 8.88 -8.74 0.13
C GLY A 211 8.27 -10.14 0.24
N SER A 212 8.06 -10.64 1.47
CA SER A 212 7.44 -11.96 1.65
C SER A 212 6.01 -12.01 1.11
N ALA A 213 5.24 -10.94 1.26
CA ALA A 213 3.89 -10.86 0.70
C ALA A 213 3.91 -10.89 -0.83
N PHE A 214 4.88 -10.20 -1.42
CA PHE A 214 5.08 -10.20 -2.86
C PHE A 214 5.44 -11.61 -3.38
N ASP A 215 6.41 -12.28 -2.76
CA ASP A 215 6.81 -13.64 -3.15
C ASP A 215 5.65 -14.65 -3.01
N ILE A 216 4.87 -14.57 -1.93
CA ILE A 216 3.68 -15.40 -1.72
C ILE A 216 2.63 -15.13 -2.82
N ALA A 217 2.41 -13.87 -3.16
CA ALA A 217 1.45 -13.50 -4.18
C ALA A 217 1.89 -13.99 -5.57
N MET A 218 3.16 -13.80 -5.93
CA MET A 218 3.71 -14.26 -7.20
C MET A 218 3.63 -15.78 -7.34
N LEU A 219 4.10 -16.51 -6.33
CA LEU A 219 4.03 -17.97 -6.35
C LEU A 219 2.58 -18.48 -6.46
N GLY A 220 1.67 -17.85 -5.70
CA GLY A 220 0.26 -18.21 -5.73
C GLY A 220 -0.45 -17.83 -7.03
N ALA A 221 -0.07 -16.73 -7.67
CA ALA A 221 -0.60 -16.33 -8.96
C ALA A 221 -0.16 -17.28 -10.08
N PHE A 222 1.15 -17.53 -10.19
CA PHE A 222 1.68 -18.46 -11.21
C PHE A 222 1.13 -19.90 -11.11
N ASN A 223 0.69 -20.32 -9.94
CA ASN A 223 0.04 -21.62 -9.75
C ASN A 223 -1.49 -21.57 -9.92
N HIS A 224 -2.07 -20.42 -10.24
CA HIS A 224 -3.51 -20.28 -10.42
C HIS A 224 -3.90 -20.58 -11.88
N PRO A 225 -4.86 -21.48 -12.14
CA PRO A 225 -5.18 -21.93 -13.50
C PRO A 225 -5.79 -20.85 -14.41
N GLY A 226 -6.30 -19.76 -13.84
CA GLY A 226 -6.85 -18.63 -14.59
C GLY A 226 -5.89 -17.44 -14.71
N PHE A 227 -4.61 -17.61 -14.37
CA PHE A 227 -3.63 -16.54 -14.43
C PHE A 227 -2.83 -16.61 -15.74
N ASP A 228 -2.83 -15.51 -16.49
CA ASP A 228 -2.05 -15.41 -17.72
C ASP A 228 -0.63 -14.92 -17.44
N ALA A 229 0.24 -15.88 -17.15
CA ALA A 229 1.64 -15.59 -16.80
C ALA A 229 2.46 -15.03 -17.97
N ASP A 230 2.00 -15.14 -19.19
CA ASP A 230 2.76 -14.70 -20.37
C ASP A 230 2.67 -13.18 -20.56
N TRP A 231 1.60 -12.57 -20.07
CA TRP A 231 1.39 -11.12 -20.10
C TRP A 231 1.68 -10.43 -18.76
N TRP A 232 1.94 -11.20 -17.72
CA TRP A 232 2.12 -10.63 -16.38
C TRP A 232 3.48 -10.00 -16.17
N GLY A 233 3.48 -8.76 -15.70
CA GLY A 233 4.67 -8.06 -15.26
C GLY A 233 4.39 -7.22 -14.03
N THR A 234 5.19 -7.38 -13.00
CA THR A 234 5.12 -6.55 -11.79
C THR A 234 6.50 -6.28 -11.24
N TYR A 235 6.63 -5.21 -10.47
CA TYR A 235 7.91 -4.77 -9.94
C TYR A 235 7.76 -4.21 -8.53
N VAL A 236 8.72 -4.52 -7.67
CA VAL A 236 8.84 -3.93 -6.34
C VAL A 236 10.13 -3.14 -6.23
N TRP A 237 10.02 -1.89 -5.84
CA TRP A 237 11.14 -1.09 -5.39
C TRP A 237 11.15 -1.04 -3.87
N SER A 238 12.32 -1.19 -3.30
CA SER A 238 12.53 -1.03 -1.87
C SER A 238 13.73 -0.13 -1.65
N GLY A 239 13.59 0.83 -0.78
CA GLY A 239 14.72 1.69 -0.38
C GLY A 239 15.85 0.94 0.32
N LEU A 240 15.60 -0.28 0.80
CA LEU A 240 16.56 -1.06 1.59
C LEU A 240 17.22 -2.21 0.82
N ALA A 241 16.56 -2.79 -0.19
CA ALA A 241 16.99 -4.05 -0.78
C ALA A 241 17.23 -4.01 -2.29
N GLY A 242 16.99 -2.89 -2.93
CA GLY A 242 16.99 -2.81 -4.39
C GLY A 242 15.75 -3.45 -5.03
N PRO A 243 15.64 -3.37 -6.34
CA PRO A 243 14.47 -3.84 -7.06
C PRO A 243 14.44 -5.37 -7.15
N TRP A 244 13.28 -5.95 -6.88
CA TRP A 244 12.97 -7.32 -7.25
C TRP A 244 12.07 -7.30 -8.49
N THR A 245 12.59 -7.81 -9.59
CA THR A 245 11.85 -7.89 -10.84
C THR A 245 11.37 -9.31 -11.04
N VAL A 246 10.07 -9.47 -11.29
CA VAL A 246 9.55 -10.71 -11.85
C VAL A 246 8.80 -10.33 -13.12
N CYS A 247 9.46 -10.51 -14.23
CA CYS A 247 8.88 -10.30 -15.55
C CYS A 247 9.36 -11.38 -16.49
N LYS A 248 8.46 -12.21 -17.01
CA LYS A 248 8.79 -13.21 -18.02
C LYS A 248 9.08 -12.61 -19.40
N MET A 249 8.55 -11.41 -19.67
CA MET A 249 8.68 -10.73 -20.96
C MET A 249 9.72 -9.59 -20.96
N CYS A 250 10.43 -9.35 -19.85
CA CYS A 250 11.46 -8.33 -19.76
C CYS A 250 12.87 -8.84 -20.09
N SER A 251 13.00 -10.03 -20.70
CA SER A 251 14.27 -10.59 -21.19
C SER A 251 14.57 -10.15 -22.59
#